data_44073e14833b874c6ac12755ce8d2b2a
#
_entry.id   44073e14833b874c6ac12755ce8d2b2a
#
_cell.length_a   1.000
_cell.length_b   1.000
_cell.length_c   1.000
_cell.angle_alpha   90.00
_cell.angle_beta   90.00
_cell.angle_gamma   90.00
#
_symmetry.space_group_name_H-M   'P 1'
#
loop_
_entity.id
_entity.type
_entity.pdbx_description
1 polymer ?
#
loop_
_entity_poly.entity_id
_entity_poly.type
_entity_poly.pdbx_seq_one_letter_code
_entity_poly.pdbx_strand_id
1 'polypeptide(L)'
;MVALLNRLGDDAAVYAPLLDNLRLFTLDLHERQATIRKIVSEADYGQVLRTLKQRINQVASQYSSARTPNLARNLKWELPESSSLKDTFRQAGVVQPVNLSEIKEHLNEASQSNPAHGDDVYYLAFDNNAIRNRLYSTVIAPPMERSPQYNLRLAQQVKRELDHRVDKINGEFLRAFNDLYPSLGIPGIFQNQNAFVDRLRQLAKAEWRAMLASRNCEIVSLRRRRAGAPTDSDGLIIETYMQFANHPGRKVILFSSDNDFVTRCDGDTNLIAVLVMYPSQLDAEYRTFWEYTGRLLYHLSVIYGRVDIETGSGDTVHLYGVWRGKSAQDWREEHFKITVEPSHSKALKLLQRDVEILKAADNGGG
;
A
#
# COMPACT_ATOMS: atom_id res chain seq x y z
N MET A 1 1.47 -4.23 -16.51
CA MET A 1 0.08 -4.21 -16.03
C MET A 1 -0.94 -4.23 -17.17
N VAL A 2 -0.95 -3.26 -18.08
CA VAL A 2 -1.92 -3.16 -19.19
C VAL A 2 -2.07 -4.48 -19.97
N ALA A 3 -0.96 -5.12 -20.35
CA ALA A 3 -0.99 -6.42 -21.05
C ALA A 3 -1.72 -7.51 -20.26
N LEU A 4 -1.55 -7.54 -18.94
CA LEU A 4 -2.27 -8.48 -18.06
C LEU A 4 -3.77 -8.17 -18.07
N LEU A 5 -4.16 -6.92 -17.79
CA LEU A 5 -5.56 -6.53 -17.72
C LEU A 5 -6.30 -6.80 -19.04
N ASN A 6 -5.66 -6.55 -20.20
CA ASN A 6 -6.20 -6.89 -21.51
C ASN A 6 -6.50 -8.39 -21.69
N ARG A 7 -5.87 -9.27 -20.90
CA ARG A 7 -6.03 -10.72 -21.01
C ARG A 7 -6.98 -11.32 -20.00
N LEU A 8 -7.30 -10.60 -18.93
CA LEU A 8 -8.18 -11.13 -17.90
C LEU A 8 -9.62 -11.26 -18.40
N GLY A 9 -10.08 -10.35 -19.28
CA GLY A 9 -11.44 -10.33 -19.78
C GLY A 9 -12.47 -10.04 -18.70
N ASP A 10 -13.70 -10.43 -18.97
CA ASP A 10 -14.81 -10.30 -18.05
C ASP A 10 -14.84 -11.45 -17.04
N ASP A 11 -15.42 -11.23 -15.86
CA ASP A 11 -15.59 -12.23 -14.79
C ASP A 11 -14.28 -12.86 -14.28
N ALA A 12 -13.18 -12.12 -14.29
CA ALA A 12 -11.95 -12.61 -13.64
C ALA A 12 -12.11 -12.65 -12.11
N ALA A 13 -11.79 -13.77 -11.49
CA ALA A 13 -11.89 -13.94 -10.04
C ALA A 13 -10.52 -13.88 -9.38
N VAL A 14 -10.39 -13.10 -8.31
CA VAL A 14 -9.14 -12.85 -7.58
C VAL A 14 -9.14 -13.60 -6.26
N TYR A 15 -8.12 -14.43 -6.04
CA TYR A 15 -8.00 -15.31 -4.88
C TYR A 15 -6.73 -15.01 -4.08
N ALA A 16 -6.80 -15.24 -2.77
CA ALA A 16 -5.67 -15.22 -1.86
C ALA A 16 -5.32 -16.65 -1.40
N PRO A 17 -4.34 -17.31 -2.03
CA PRO A 17 -3.95 -18.68 -1.64
C PRO A 17 -3.50 -18.79 -0.18
N LEU A 18 -2.84 -17.77 0.36
CA LEU A 18 -2.43 -17.71 1.77
C LEU A 18 -3.61 -17.80 2.75
N LEU A 19 -4.82 -17.47 2.31
CA LEU A 19 -6.07 -17.57 3.07
C LEU A 19 -6.93 -18.76 2.60
N ASP A 20 -6.33 -19.92 2.39
CA ASP A 20 -7.02 -21.13 1.95
C ASP A 20 -7.78 -20.96 0.63
N ASN A 21 -7.15 -20.24 -0.30
CA ASN A 21 -7.68 -19.88 -1.61
C ASN A 21 -9.00 -19.07 -1.53
N LEU A 22 -9.11 -18.19 -0.54
CA LEU A 22 -10.27 -17.31 -0.39
C LEU A 22 -10.42 -16.41 -1.61
N ARG A 23 -11.60 -16.41 -2.24
CA ARG A 23 -11.94 -15.43 -3.27
C ARG A 23 -12.13 -14.06 -2.63
N LEU A 24 -11.32 -13.09 -3.04
CA LEU A 24 -11.37 -11.72 -2.53
C LEU A 24 -12.45 -10.90 -3.22
N PHE A 25 -12.55 -10.99 -4.55
CA PHE A 25 -13.54 -10.28 -5.38
C PHE A 25 -13.53 -10.79 -6.82
N THR A 26 -14.41 -10.26 -7.66
CA THR A 26 -14.40 -10.43 -9.13
C THR A 26 -14.11 -9.10 -9.83
N LEU A 27 -13.54 -9.19 -11.04
CA LEU A 27 -13.19 -8.07 -11.91
C LEU A 27 -13.91 -8.23 -13.26
N ASP A 28 -14.62 -7.19 -13.68
CA ASP A 28 -15.08 -7.01 -15.06
C ASP A 28 -14.30 -5.88 -15.70
N LEU A 29 -13.64 -6.13 -16.82
CA LEU A 29 -12.71 -5.19 -17.46
C LEU A 29 -13.26 -4.74 -18.81
N HIS A 30 -13.57 -3.45 -18.94
CA HIS A 30 -14.04 -2.83 -20.17
C HIS A 30 -13.36 -1.48 -20.42
N GLU A 31 -12.89 -1.22 -21.65
CA GLU A 31 -12.44 0.09 -22.15
C GLU A 31 -11.59 0.92 -21.15
N ARG A 32 -10.55 0.32 -20.55
CA ARG A 32 -9.68 0.93 -19.54
C ARG A 32 -10.35 1.20 -18.19
N GLN A 33 -11.57 0.73 -17.99
CA GLN A 33 -12.26 0.73 -16.71
C GLN A 33 -12.36 -0.69 -16.15
N ALA A 34 -12.44 -0.80 -14.85
CA ALA A 34 -12.69 -2.03 -14.13
C ALA A 34 -13.87 -1.86 -13.19
N THR A 35 -14.74 -2.84 -13.14
CA THR A 35 -15.74 -2.96 -12.10
C THR A 35 -15.35 -4.10 -11.16
N ILE A 36 -15.16 -3.77 -9.88
CA ILE A 36 -14.82 -4.71 -8.81
C ILE A 36 -16.12 -5.07 -8.10
N ARG A 37 -16.47 -6.35 -8.07
CA ARG A 37 -17.72 -6.86 -7.49
C ARG A 37 -17.51 -8.05 -6.60
N LYS A 38 -18.58 -8.47 -5.90
CA LYS A 38 -18.57 -9.66 -5.04
C LYS A 38 -17.39 -9.67 -4.06
N ILE A 39 -17.11 -8.50 -3.49
CA ILE A 39 -16.04 -8.35 -2.51
C ILE A 39 -16.37 -9.19 -1.29
N VAL A 40 -15.41 -9.98 -0.80
CA VAL A 40 -15.58 -10.84 0.36
C VAL A 40 -16.02 -10.04 1.58
N SER A 41 -17.05 -10.51 2.27
CA SER A 41 -17.54 -9.86 3.49
C SER A 41 -16.52 -10.00 4.63
N GLU A 42 -16.54 -9.05 5.59
CA GLU A 42 -15.71 -9.17 6.80
C GLU A 42 -16.03 -10.44 7.60
N ALA A 43 -17.28 -10.89 7.57
CA ALA A 43 -17.73 -12.09 8.26
C ALA A 43 -17.10 -13.34 7.63
N ASP A 44 -17.16 -13.48 6.31
CA ASP A 44 -16.60 -14.63 5.58
C ASP A 44 -15.07 -14.63 5.69
N TYR A 45 -14.42 -13.47 5.50
CA TYR A 45 -12.98 -13.32 5.70
C TYR A 45 -12.58 -13.73 7.12
N GLY A 46 -13.29 -13.23 8.13
CA GLY A 46 -13.05 -13.55 9.54
C GLY A 46 -13.27 -15.02 9.86
N GLN A 47 -14.21 -15.68 9.20
CA GLN A 47 -14.45 -17.14 9.33
C GLN A 47 -13.23 -17.93 8.84
N VAL A 48 -12.76 -17.66 7.63
CA VAL A 48 -11.58 -18.31 7.05
C VAL A 48 -10.36 -18.08 7.94
N LEU A 49 -10.14 -16.82 8.37
CA LEU A 49 -9.01 -16.47 9.21
C LEU A 49 -9.03 -17.20 10.57
N ARG A 50 -10.20 -17.35 11.21
CA ARG A 50 -10.34 -18.14 12.45
C ARG A 50 -9.96 -19.59 12.25
N THR A 51 -10.46 -20.21 11.18
CA THR A 51 -10.13 -21.60 10.83
C THR A 51 -8.63 -21.79 10.61
N LEU A 52 -7.99 -20.87 9.89
CA LEU A 52 -6.55 -20.90 9.67
C LEU A 52 -5.74 -20.71 10.95
N LYS A 53 -6.16 -19.80 11.83
CA LYS A 53 -5.50 -19.60 13.14
C LYS A 53 -5.60 -20.84 14.03
N GLN A 54 -6.70 -21.59 13.96
CA GLN A 54 -6.83 -22.88 14.64
C GLN A 54 -5.90 -23.94 14.04
N ARG A 55 -5.86 -24.07 12.71
CA ARG A 55 -4.96 -24.97 11.99
C ARG A 55 -3.47 -24.67 12.27
N ILE A 56 -3.09 -23.40 12.34
CA ILE A 56 -1.75 -22.99 12.73
C ILE A 56 -1.39 -23.51 14.12
N ASN A 57 -2.30 -23.45 15.09
CA ASN A 57 -2.02 -24.00 16.44
C ASN A 57 -1.74 -25.52 16.39
N GLN A 58 -2.49 -26.27 15.57
CA GLN A 58 -2.26 -27.70 15.40
C GLN A 58 -0.91 -28.02 14.76
N VAL A 59 -0.55 -27.30 13.66
CA VAL A 59 0.74 -27.48 12.99
C VAL A 59 1.87 -27.03 13.90
N ALA A 60 1.77 -25.89 14.57
CA ALA A 60 2.81 -25.36 15.43
C ALA A 60 3.12 -26.27 16.64
N SER A 61 2.12 -27.03 17.12
CA SER A 61 2.33 -28.00 18.22
C SER A 61 3.29 -29.14 17.82
N GLN A 62 3.37 -29.47 16.54
CA GLN A 62 4.29 -30.50 16.01
C GLN A 62 5.75 -30.01 15.98
N TYR A 63 5.96 -28.70 15.92
CA TYR A 63 7.27 -28.03 15.90
C TYR A 63 7.67 -27.43 17.25
N SER A 64 6.90 -27.71 18.32
CA SER A 64 7.16 -27.12 19.63
C SER A 64 8.53 -27.55 20.15
N SER A 65 9.50 -26.63 20.10
CA SER A 65 10.83 -26.79 20.66
C SER A 65 11.18 -25.58 21.54
N ALA A 66 12.15 -25.76 22.43
CA ALA A 66 12.68 -24.65 23.24
C ALA A 66 13.22 -23.47 22.38
N ARG A 67 13.50 -23.70 21.09
CA ARG A 67 14.02 -22.69 20.15
C ARG A 67 12.94 -21.87 19.46
N THR A 68 11.68 -22.33 19.47
CA THR A 68 10.56 -21.64 18.79
C THR A 68 9.30 -21.55 19.64
N PRO A 69 9.41 -21.02 20.89
CA PRO A 69 8.26 -21.02 21.82
C PRO A 69 7.08 -20.14 21.35
N ASN A 70 7.30 -19.28 20.37
CA ASN A 70 6.30 -18.35 19.84
C ASN A 70 5.89 -18.62 18.38
N LEU A 71 6.18 -19.84 17.87
CA LEU A 71 5.96 -20.16 16.46
C LEU A 71 4.51 -19.89 16.01
N ALA A 72 3.51 -20.39 16.75
CA ALA A 72 2.11 -20.20 16.44
C ALA A 72 1.72 -18.69 16.40
N ARG A 73 2.21 -17.90 17.36
CA ARG A 73 1.97 -16.46 17.41
C ARG A 73 2.58 -15.77 16.18
N ASN A 74 3.82 -16.08 15.86
CA ASN A 74 4.52 -15.49 14.74
C ASN A 74 3.86 -15.85 13.39
N LEU A 75 3.44 -17.12 13.22
CA LEU A 75 2.68 -17.55 12.03
C LEU A 75 1.38 -16.78 11.86
N LYS A 76 0.63 -16.54 12.95
CA LYS A 76 -0.61 -15.78 12.91
C LYS A 76 -0.38 -14.32 12.50
N TRP A 77 0.76 -13.74 12.85
CA TRP A 77 1.10 -12.37 12.45
C TRP A 77 1.41 -12.24 10.95
N GLU A 78 1.71 -13.34 10.28
CA GLU A 78 1.92 -13.35 8.83
C GLU A 78 0.61 -13.41 8.04
N LEU A 79 -0.52 -13.70 8.70
CA LEU A 79 -1.84 -13.69 8.06
C LEU A 79 -2.40 -12.27 8.06
N PRO A 80 -2.70 -11.69 6.88
CA PRO A 80 -3.37 -10.40 6.79
C PRO A 80 -4.77 -10.45 7.43
N GLU A 81 -5.13 -9.44 8.19
CA GLU A 81 -6.48 -9.26 8.74
C GLU A 81 -7.41 -8.65 7.67
N SER A 82 -8.74 -8.62 7.92
CA SER A 82 -9.70 -7.99 7.00
C SER A 82 -9.43 -6.50 6.78
N SER A 83 -8.90 -5.81 7.79
CA SER A 83 -8.43 -4.43 7.67
C SER A 83 -7.36 -4.27 6.60
N SER A 84 -6.45 -5.25 6.44
CA SER A 84 -5.41 -5.20 5.41
C SER A 84 -6.00 -5.22 3.99
N LEU A 85 -7.12 -5.91 3.77
CA LEU A 85 -7.83 -5.86 2.49
C LEU A 85 -8.38 -4.44 2.25
N LYS A 86 -9.04 -3.83 3.25
CA LYS A 86 -9.55 -2.45 3.15
C LYS A 86 -8.42 -1.45 2.87
N ASP A 87 -7.31 -1.57 3.61
CA ASP A 87 -6.14 -0.73 3.41
C ASP A 87 -5.56 -0.85 2.00
N THR A 88 -5.61 -2.06 1.40
CA THR A 88 -5.17 -2.27 0.02
C THR A 88 -6.00 -1.47 -0.99
N PHE A 89 -7.33 -1.42 -0.81
CA PHE A 89 -8.24 -0.62 -1.65
C PHE A 89 -7.96 0.88 -1.53
N ARG A 90 -7.67 1.37 -0.30
CA ARG A 90 -7.26 2.77 -0.05
C ARG A 90 -5.93 3.08 -0.71
N GLN A 91 -4.91 2.26 -0.44
CA GLN A 91 -3.55 2.42 -0.97
C GLN A 91 -3.48 2.33 -2.49
N ALA A 92 -4.40 1.62 -3.12
CA ALA A 92 -4.53 1.57 -4.58
C ALA A 92 -5.25 2.78 -5.18
N GLY A 93 -5.94 3.58 -4.36
CA GLY A 93 -6.76 4.71 -4.82
C GLY A 93 -8.15 4.31 -5.31
N VAL A 94 -8.57 3.05 -5.12
CA VAL A 94 -9.94 2.58 -5.42
C VAL A 94 -10.94 3.18 -4.45
N VAL A 95 -10.58 3.26 -3.17
CA VAL A 95 -11.36 3.91 -2.12
C VAL A 95 -10.75 5.28 -1.82
N GLN A 96 -11.56 6.32 -1.99
CA GLN A 96 -11.17 7.70 -1.71
C GLN A 96 -11.58 8.13 -0.30
N PRO A 97 -10.94 9.15 0.29
CA PRO A 97 -11.39 9.76 1.54
C PRO A 97 -12.83 10.26 1.45
N VAL A 98 -13.62 10.09 2.51
CA VAL A 98 -15.02 10.59 2.55
C VAL A 98 -15.08 12.10 2.62
N ASN A 99 -14.04 12.75 3.10
CA ASN A 99 -13.88 14.21 3.13
C ASN A 99 -12.95 14.74 2.02
N LEU A 100 -12.97 14.10 0.85
CA LEU A 100 -12.14 14.48 -0.29
C LEU A 100 -12.32 15.95 -0.73
N SER A 101 -13.55 16.49 -0.63
CA SER A 101 -13.84 17.90 -0.95
C SER A 101 -13.07 18.86 -0.05
N GLU A 102 -13.08 18.63 1.26
CA GLU A 102 -12.31 19.42 2.24
C GLU A 102 -10.81 19.35 1.95
N ILE A 103 -10.29 18.16 1.69
CA ILE A 103 -8.87 17.99 1.31
C ILE A 103 -8.55 18.80 0.04
N LYS A 104 -9.41 18.76 -0.97
CA LYS A 104 -9.24 19.52 -2.21
C LYS A 104 -9.33 21.03 -2.01
N GLU A 105 -10.14 21.53 -1.09
CA GLU A 105 -10.18 22.94 -0.71
C GLU A 105 -8.83 23.41 -0.19
N HIS A 106 -8.23 22.70 0.76
CA HIS A 106 -6.89 23.01 1.27
C HIS A 106 -5.81 22.94 0.19
N LEU A 107 -5.89 21.95 -0.71
CA LEU A 107 -4.97 21.83 -1.83
C LEU A 107 -5.11 22.98 -2.82
N ASN A 108 -6.32 23.44 -3.09
CA ASN A 108 -6.60 24.59 -3.95
C ASN A 108 -6.06 25.88 -3.31
N GLU A 109 -6.30 26.11 -2.02
CA GLU A 109 -5.72 27.23 -1.28
C GLU A 109 -4.19 27.25 -1.41
N ALA A 110 -3.55 26.12 -1.18
CA ALA A 110 -2.10 25.98 -1.31
C ALA A 110 -1.59 26.26 -2.75
N SER A 111 -2.35 25.87 -3.77
CA SER A 111 -1.97 26.04 -5.18
C SER A 111 -2.19 27.46 -5.70
N GLN A 112 -3.13 28.21 -5.13
CA GLN A 112 -3.47 29.58 -5.52
C GLN A 112 -2.65 30.62 -4.79
N SER A 113 -1.95 30.27 -3.72
CA SER A 113 -1.09 31.17 -2.97
C SER A 113 0.00 31.75 -3.86
N ASN A 114 0.16 33.08 -3.82
CA ASN A 114 1.16 33.81 -4.59
C ASN A 114 2.08 34.62 -3.67
N PRO A 115 3.23 34.08 -3.27
CA PRO A 115 4.18 34.78 -2.38
C PRO A 115 4.69 36.10 -2.93
N ALA A 116 4.68 36.30 -4.26
CA ALA A 116 5.06 37.59 -4.87
C ALA A 116 4.05 38.72 -4.56
N HIS A 117 2.83 38.39 -4.18
CA HIS A 117 1.79 39.31 -3.73
C HIS A 117 1.70 39.41 -2.20
N GLY A 118 2.58 38.74 -1.46
CA GLY A 118 2.62 38.79 0.00
C GLY A 118 1.87 37.68 0.72
N ASP A 119 1.37 36.67 -0.02
CA ASP A 119 0.73 35.51 0.57
C ASP A 119 1.75 34.61 1.27
N ASP A 120 1.29 33.84 2.26
CA ASP A 120 2.10 32.80 2.89
C ASP A 120 2.39 31.66 1.91
N VAL A 121 3.60 31.09 2.01
CA VAL A 121 3.96 29.87 1.25
C VAL A 121 3.39 28.65 1.97
N TYR A 122 2.57 27.88 1.27
CA TYR A 122 2.01 26.63 1.79
C TYR A 122 2.95 25.44 1.55
N TYR A 123 3.06 24.60 2.57
CA TYR A 123 3.82 23.36 2.56
C TYR A 123 2.95 22.20 2.96
N LEU A 124 2.94 21.13 2.18
CA LEU A 124 2.22 19.90 2.53
C LEU A 124 3.12 18.99 3.36
N ALA A 125 2.58 18.49 4.43
CA ALA A 125 3.24 17.62 5.39
C ALA A 125 2.39 16.36 5.65
N PHE A 126 3.03 15.28 6.09
CA PHE A 126 2.39 13.98 6.25
C PHE A 126 2.86 13.31 7.52
N ASP A 127 1.94 12.68 8.22
CA ASP A 127 2.28 11.70 9.22
C ASP A 127 2.57 10.31 8.60
N ASN A 128 2.93 9.35 9.43
CA ASN A 128 3.20 7.98 8.99
C ASN A 128 1.94 7.29 8.41
N ASN A 129 0.74 7.57 8.96
CA ASN A 129 -0.51 6.95 8.53
C ASN A 129 -0.94 7.46 7.16
N ALA A 130 -0.80 8.75 6.89
CA ALA A 130 -1.06 9.35 5.58
C ALA A 130 -0.14 8.77 4.50
N ILE A 131 1.15 8.52 4.82
CA ILE A 131 2.11 7.87 3.92
C ILE A 131 1.76 6.40 3.69
N ARG A 132 1.39 5.67 4.73
CA ARG A 132 0.96 4.27 4.62
C ARG A 132 -0.30 4.12 3.77
N ASN A 133 -1.24 5.06 3.87
CA ASN A 133 -2.45 5.12 3.05
C ASN A 133 -2.19 5.66 1.64
N ARG A 134 -0.94 6.06 1.33
CA ARG A 134 -0.52 6.56 0.01
C ARG A 134 -1.28 7.79 -0.46
N LEU A 135 -1.61 8.68 0.47
CA LEU A 135 -2.41 9.88 0.20
C LEU A 135 -1.79 10.74 -0.91
N TYR A 136 -0.46 10.86 -0.96
CA TYR A 136 0.21 11.63 -1.99
C TYR A 136 -0.06 11.05 -3.39
N SER A 137 0.19 9.77 -3.60
CA SER A 137 0.06 9.12 -4.91
C SER A 137 -1.39 8.84 -5.33
N THR A 138 -2.37 8.91 -4.40
CA THR A 138 -3.77 8.57 -4.70
C THR A 138 -4.70 9.77 -4.73
N VAL A 139 -4.35 10.85 -4.03
CA VAL A 139 -5.21 12.03 -3.89
C VAL A 139 -4.51 13.32 -4.35
N ILE A 140 -3.25 13.54 -3.92
CA ILE A 140 -2.56 14.81 -4.15
C ILE A 140 -1.91 14.88 -5.53
N ALA A 141 -1.26 13.79 -5.93
CA ALA A 141 -0.60 13.66 -7.23
C ALA A 141 -0.98 12.34 -7.90
N PRO A 142 -2.28 12.12 -8.21
CA PRO A 142 -2.72 10.89 -8.86
C PRO A 142 -2.11 10.79 -10.27
N PRO A 143 -1.81 9.57 -10.76
CA PRO A 143 -1.06 9.37 -12.01
C PRO A 143 -1.80 9.83 -13.25
N MET A 144 -3.12 9.96 -13.18
CA MET A 144 -3.97 10.32 -14.33
C MET A 144 -4.29 11.82 -14.40
N GLU A 145 -3.92 12.59 -13.41
CA GLU A 145 -4.21 14.01 -13.34
C GLU A 145 -2.93 14.83 -13.39
N ARG A 146 -3.00 15.98 -14.09
CA ARG A 146 -1.94 17.01 -13.97
C ARG A 146 -2.16 17.75 -12.67
N SER A 147 -1.44 17.32 -11.63
CA SER A 147 -1.51 17.99 -10.35
C SER A 147 -0.58 19.21 -10.29
N PRO A 148 -0.96 20.28 -9.57
CA PRO A 148 -0.05 21.38 -9.26
C PRO A 148 1.22 20.87 -8.58
N GLN A 149 2.30 21.64 -8.71
CA GLN A 149 3.54 21.34 -7.99
C GLN A 149 3.45 21.92 -6.58
N TYR A 150 3.28 21.06 -5.60
CA TYR A 150 3.24 21.43 -4.19
C TYR A 150 4.64 21.43 -3.55
N ASN A 151 4.86 22.29 -2.56
CA ASN A 151 6.03 22.21 -1.70
C ASN A 151 5.82 21.16 -0.63
N LEU A 152 6.63 20.12 -0.60
CA LEU A 152 6.52 19.03 0.38
C LEU A 152 7.56 19.18 1.48
N ARG A 153 7.16 18.95 2.73
CA ARG A 153 8.06 18.87 3.89
C ARG A 153 7.82 17.58 4.64
N LEU A 154 8.86 16.76 4.74
CA LEU A 154 8.79 15.43 5.33
C LEU A 154 9.62 15.38 6.62
N ALA A 155 8.98 15.06 7.74
CA ALA A 155 9.69 14.98 9.01
C ALA A 155 10.69 13.82 9.05
N GLN A 156 11.92 14.09 9.47
CA GLN A 156 12.96 13.06 9.64
C GLN A 156 12.53 11.91 10.57
N GLN A 157 11.66 12.20 11.54
CA GLN A 157 11.13 11.19 12.46
C GLN A 157 10.29 10.14 11.73
N VAL A 158 9.43 10.55 10.79
CA VAL A 158 8.66 9.62 9.95
C VAL A 158 9.60 8.67 9.17
N LYS A 159 10.69 9.22 8.61
CA LYS A 159 11.71 8.39 7.95
C LYS A 159 12.30 7.34 8.89
N ARG A 160 12.61 7.71 10.14
CA ARG A 160 13.16 6.77 11.13
C ARG A 160 12.21 5.62 11.44
N GLU A 161 10.90 5.89 11.54
CA GLU A 161 9.88 4.86 11.73
C GLU A 161 9.79 3.90 10.53
N LEU A 162 9.88 4.43 9.31
CA LEU A 162 9.88 3.62 8.10
C LEU A 162 11.16 2.79 7.97
N ASP A 163 12.30 3.28 8.44
CA ASP A 163 13.60 2.61 8.33
C ASP A 163 13.86 1.60 9.46
N HIS A 164 12.96 1.47 10.43
CA HIS A 164 13.16 0.53 11.53
C HIS A 164 13.41 -0.90 11.00
N ARG A 165 14.34 -1.60 11.67
CA ARG A 165 14.83 -2.92 11.23
C ARG A 165 13.70 -3.94 11.21
N VAL A 166 13.71 -4.79 10.20
CA VAL A 166 12.67 -5.78 9.96
C VAL A 166 13.16 -7.15 10.33
N ASP A 167 12.30 -7.92 10.98
CA ASP A 167 12.51 -9.33 11.25
C ASP A 167 12.22 -10.16 10.00
N LYS A 168 13.16 -11.03 9.66
CA LYS A 168 12.99 -12.00 8.59
C LYS A 168 12.26 -13.24 9.11
N ILE A 169 11.47 -13.86 8.26
CA ILE A 169 10.88 -15.17 8.52
C ILE A 169 12.01 -16.20 8.58
N ASN A 170 12.10 -16.96 9.66
CA ASN A 170 13.14 -18.00 9.80
C ASN A 170 12.77 -19.31 9.06
N GLY A 171 13.75 -20.23 8.92
CA GLY A 171 13.55 -21.46 8.16
C GLY A 171 12.57 -22.47 8.80
N GLU A 172 12.44 -22.48 10.14
CA GLU A 172 11.43 -23.31 10.83
C GLU A 172 10.02 -22.81 10.56
N PHE A 173 9.88 -21.50 10.49
CA PHE A 173 8.69 -20.81 10.15
C PHE A 173 8.20 -21.13 8.73
N LEU A 174 9.11 -21.08 7.75
CA LEU A 174 8.81 -21.45 6.36
C LEU A 174 8.39 -22.92 6.23
N ARG A 175 8.99 -23.83 7.01
CA ARG A 175 8.59 -25.25 7.05
C ARG A 175 7.20 -25.41 7.60
N ALA A 176 6.88 -24.79 8.74
CA ALA A 176 5.55 -24.87 9.34
C ALA A 176 4.47 -24.27 8.39
N PHE A 177 4.77 -23.22 7.65
CA PHE A 177 3.88 -22.70 6.61
C PHE A 177 3.72 -23.69 5.45
N ASN A 178 4.80 -24.33 5.01
CA ASN A 178 4.72 -25.32 3.93
C ASN A 178 3.87 -26.53 4.33
N ASP A 179 3.93 -26.98 5.59
CA ASP A 179 3.07 -28.06 6.08
C ASP A 179 1.61 -27.62 6.22
N LEU A 180 1.37 -26.35 6.49
CA LEU A 180 0.03 -25.78 6.50
C LEU A 180 -0.57 -25.71 5.09
N TYR A 181 0.25 -25.47 4.08
CA TYR A 181 -0.14 -25.29 2.68
C TYR A 181 0.75 -26.12 1.72
N PRO A 182 0.71 -27.45 1.78
CA PRO A 182 1.64 -28.29 1.03
C PRO A 182 1.55 -28.12 -0.49
N SER A 183 0.39 -27.73 -1.01
CA SER A 183 0.15 -27.50 -2.44
C SER A 183 0.65 -26.17 -2.97
N LEU A 184 0.99 -25.20 -2.11
CA LEU A 184 1.27 -23.81 -2.53
C LEU A 184 2.74 -23.51 -2.79
N GLY A 185 3.66 -24.42 -2.44
CA GLY A 185 5.09 -24.13 -2.56
C GLY A 185 5.48 -22.86 -1.77
N ILE A 186 5.14 -22.81 -0.48
CA ILE A 186 5.37 -21.67 0.42
C ILE A 186 6.77 -21.06 0.32
N PRO A 187 7.88 -21.84 0.20
CA PRO A 187 9.18 -21.26 -0.03
C PRO A 187 9.27 -20.38 -1.30
N GLY A 188 8.41 -20.68 -2.29
CA GLY A 188 8.28 -19.85 -3.49
C GLY A 188 7.56 -18.52 -3.24
N ILE A 189 6.54 -18.50 -2.38
CA ILE A 189 5.78 -17.28 -2.05
C ILE A 189 6.61 -16.31 -1.23
N PHE A 190 7.37 -16.82 -0.24
CA PHE A 190 8.18 -16.02 0.66
C PHE A 190 9.69 -16.04 0.31
N GLN A 191 10.02 -16.03 -0.96
CA GLN A 191 11.42 -16.17 -1.45
C GLN A 191 12.40 -15.17 -0.83
N ASN A 192 11.97 -13.94 -0.52
CA ASN A 192 12.80 -12.93 0.15
C ASN A 192 12.75 -13.03 1.67
N GLN A 193 11.98 -13.94 2.23
CA GLN A 193 11.75 -14.05 3.67
C GLN A 193 11.26 -12.74 4.32
N ASN A 194 10.64 -11.85 3.56
CA ASN A 194 10.08 -10.62 4.09
C ASN A 194 8.84 -10.94 4.94
N ALA A 195 8.89 -10.62 6.23
CA ALA A 195 7.74 -10.71 7.12
C ALA A 195 6.62 -9.75 6.66
N PHE A 196 5.38 -10.03 7.07
CA PHE A 196 4.21 -9.21 6.70
C PHE A 196 4.41 -7.72 7.01
N VAL A 197 4.92 -7.42 8.20
CA VAL A 197 5.21 -6.03 8.61
C VAL A 197 6.26 -5.38 7.71
N ASP A 198 7.26 -6.14 7.21
CA ASP A 198 8.25 -5.60 6.26
C ASP A 198 7.60 -5.30 4.91
N ARG A 199 6.74 -6.18 4.43
CA ARG A 199 6.03 -5.96 3.17
C ARG A 199 5.22 -4.66 3.21
N LEU A 200 4.49 -4.41 4.31
CA LEU A 200 3.76 -3.15 4.52
C LEU A 200 4.70 -1.92 4.56
N ARG A 201 5.85 -2.05 5.24
CA ARG A 201 6.85 -0.97 5.29
C ARG A 201 7.47 -0.68 3.93
N GLN A 202 7.71 -1.69 3.10
CA GLN A 202 8.23 -1.47 1.75
C GLN A 202 7.25 -0.69 0.87
N LEU A 203 5.94 -0.93 1.00
CA LEU A 203 4.91 -0.13 0.33
C LEU A 203 4.94 1.34 0.81
N ALA A 204 5.01 1.56 2.11
CA ALA A 204 5.13 2.92 2.67
C ALA A 204 6.44 3.62 2.27
N LYS A 205 7.57 2.88 2.20
CA LYS A 205 8.84 3.40 1.67
C LYS A 205 8.78 3.75 0.19
N ALA A 206 8.00 3.03 -0.60
CA ALA A 206 7.79 3.38 -2.01
C ALA A 206 7.09 4.74 -2.12
N GLU A 207 6.05 4.98 -1.32
CA GLU A 207 5.36 6.26 -1.24
C GLU A 207 6.29 7.39 -0.78
N TRP A 208 7.04 7.18 0.29
CA TRP A 208 8.06 8.13 0.76
C TRP A 208 9.06 8.52 -0.35
N ARG A 209 9.53 7.55 -1.12
CA ARG A 209 10.45 7.78 -2.24
C ARG A 209 9.78 8.53 -3.39
N ALA A 210 8.50 8.27 -3.67
CA ALA A 210 7.74 9.01 -4.67
C ALA A 210 7.63 10.49 -4.29
N MET A 211 7.35 10.79 -3.02
CA MET A 211 7.34 12.18 -2.53
C MET A 211 8.73 12.83 -2.61
N LEU A 212 9.80 12.12 -2.22
CA LEU A 212 11.17 12.65 -2.33
C LEU A 212 11.62 12.93 -3.77
N ALA A 213 11.05 12.22 -4.75
CA ALA A 213 11.32 12.46 -6.17
C ALA A 213 10.63 13.73 -6.71
N SER A 214 9.69 14.32 -5.95
CA SER A 214 9.10 15.63 -6.29
C SER A 214 10.16 16.74 -6.20
N ARG A 215 10.13 17.66 -7.17
CA ARG A 215 11.14 18.75 -7.28
C ARG A 215 11.21 19.64 -6.04
N ASN A 216 10.10 19.81 -5.33
CA ASN A 216 9.96 20.75 -4.21
C ASN A 216 9.82 20.01 -2.87
N CYS A 217 10.42 18.82 -2.73
CA CYS A 217 10.39 18.06 -1.50
C CYS A 217 11.69 18.20 -0.71
N GLU A 218 11.57 18.50 0.60
CA GLU A 218 12.71 18.55 1.52
C GLU A 218 12.39 17.80 2.81
N ILE A 219 13.44 17.23 3.42
CA ILE A 219 13.34 16.62 4.74
C ILE A 219 13.61 17.68 5.80
N VAL A 220 12.69 17.81 6.75
CA VAL A 220 12.82 18.70 7.91
C VAL A 220 13.13 17.92 9.16
N SER A 221 13.95 18.49 10.03
CA SER A 221 14.36 17.90 11.29
C SER A 221 14.10 18.86 12.43
N LEU A 222 13.79 18.29 13.60
CA LEU A 222 13.67 19.06 14.83
C LEU A 222 15.02 19.69 15.18
N ARG A 223 15.10 21.01 15.18
CA ARG A 223 16.34 21.75 15.49
C ARG A 223 16.63 21.78 16.99
N ARG A 224 15.62 22.06 17.78
CA ARG A 224 15.75 22.16 19.25
C ARG A 224 14.43 21.75 19.89
N ARG A 225 14.52 20.86 20.85
CA ARG A 225 13.35 20.38 21.58
C ARG A 225 12.94 21.45 22.60
N ARG A 226 11.63 21.75 22.67
CA ARG A 226 11.09 22.63 23.71
C ARG A 226 11.13 21.89 25.07
N ALA A 227 11.35 22.63 26.15
CA ALA A 227 11.22 22.07 27.50
C ALA A 227 9.77 21.59 27.71
N GLY A 228 9.60 20.33 28.16
CA GLY A 228 8.28 19.72 28.35
C GLY A 228 7.59 19.18 27.07
N ALA A 229 8.25 19.26 25.89
CA ALA A 229 7.70 18.67 24.68
C ALA A 229 7.51 17.15 24.81
N PRO A 230 6.44 16.57 24.18
CA PRO A 230 6.21 15.13 24.18
C PRO A 230 7.44 14.35 23.71
N THR A 231 7.64 13.16 24.27
CA THR A 231 8.80 12.30 23.95
C THR A 231 8.44 11.22 22.97
N ASP A 232 7.15 11.01 22.73
CA ASP A 232 6.63 10.04 21.78
C ASP A 232 6.88 10.48 20.33
N SER A 233 6.76 9.54 19.41
CA SER A 233 7.07 9.75 18.01
C SER A 233 6.17 10.82 17.37
N ASP A 234 4.88 10.76 17.64
CA ASP A 234 3.89 11.69 17.10
C ASP A 234 4.16 13.12 17.58
N GLY A 235 4.46 13.31 18.89
CA GLY A 235 4.84 14.61 19.40
C GLY A 235 6.10 15.18 18.77
N LEU A 236 7.08 14.33 18.44
CA LEU A 236 8.28 14.76 17.72
C LEU A 236 7.97 15.17 16.27
N ILE A 237 7.04 14.51 15.61
CA ILE A 237 6.58 14.87 14.26
C ILE A 237 5.86 16.22 14.29
N ILE A 238 4.89 16.37 15.19
CA ILE A 238 4.13 17.63 15.37
C ILE A 238 5.08 18.78 15.69
N GLU A 239 5.95 18.63 16.68
CA GLU A 239 6.92 19.66 17.07
C GLU A 239 7.84 20.05 15.91
N THR A 240 8.23 19.10 15.07
CA THR A 240 9.04 19.38 13.86
C THR A 240 8.30 20.30 12.90
N TYR A 241 7.03 20.02 12.62
CA TYR A 241 6.23 20.84 11.70
C TYR A 241 5.83 22.18 12.31
N MET A 242 5.51 22.26 13.60
CA MET A 242 5.26 23.52 14.31
C MET A 242 6.48 24.44 14.26
N GLN A 243 7.69 23.92 14.52
CA GLN A 243 8.91 24.71 14.42
C GLN A 243 9.18 25.20 12.99
N PHE A 244 8.84 24.41 12.00
CA PHE A 244 8.96 24.81 10.60
C PHE A 244 7.93 25.89 10.22
N ALA A 245 6.68 25.73 10.66
CA ALA A 245 5.57 26.66 10.42
C ALA A 245 5.74 28.01 11.12
N ASN A 246 6.40 28.06 12.27
CA ASN A 246 6.62 29.27 13.05
C ASN A 246 7.58 30.30 12.39
N HIS A 247 8.11 30.02 11.20
CA HIS A 247 8.84 31.02 10.45
C HIS A 247 7.87 31.94 9.67
N PRO A 248 8.10 33.27 9.65
CA PRO A 248 7.23 34.21 8.92
C PRO A 248 7.01 33.79 7.46
N GLY A 249 5.80 33.98 6.96
CA GLY A 249 5.44 33.69 5.59
C GLY A 249 5.32 32.19 5.25
N ARG A 250 5.11 31.32 6.25
CA ARG A 250 4.93 29.88 6.05
C ARG A 250 3.65 29.39 6.69
N LYS A 251 2.94 28.52 5.96
CA LYS A 251 1.85 27.69 6.48
C LYS A 251 2.10 26.24 6.13
N VAL A 252 1.76 25.34 7.03
CA VAL A 252 1.90 23.89 6.85
C VAL A 252 0.53 23.25 6.91
N ILE A 253 0.16 22.50 5.88
CA ILE A 253 -1.02 21.63 5.86
C ILE A 253 -0.53 20.22 6.15
N LEU A 254 -0.88 19.70 7.33
CA LEU A 254 -0.44 18.41 7.83
C LEU A 254 -1.57 17.39 7.73
N PHE A 255 -1.39 16.36 6.90
CA PHE A 255 -2.36 15.30 6.70
C PHE A 255 -2.09 14.11 7.63
N SER A 256 -3.12 13.66 8.34
CA SER A 256 -3.11 12.44 9.15
C SER A 256 -4.45 11.71 9.05
N SER A 257 -4.44 10.38 9.18
CA SER A 257 -5.65 9.58 9.37
C SER A 257 -5.90 9.25 10.86
N ASP A 258 -5.14 9.85 11.76
CA ASP A 258 -5.25 9.68 13.22
C ASP A 258 -5.88 10.91 13.85
N ASN A 259 -7.08 10.74 14.42
CA ASN A 259 -7.81 11.82 15.04
C ASN A 259 -7.09 12.40 16.28
N ASP A 260 -6.46 11.54 17.08
CA ASP A 260 -5.73 11.99 18.27
C ASP A 260 -4.50 12.82 17.87
N PHE A 261 -3.83 12.42 16.79
CA PHE A 261 -2.72 13.18 16.23
C PHE A 261 -3.17 14.57 15.76
N VAL A 262 -4.29 14.65 15.01
CA VAL A 262 -4.84 15.94 14.53
C VAL A 262 -5.25 16.84 15.68
N THR A 263 -5.96 16.31 16.68
CA THR A 263 -6.38 17.08 17.87
C THR A 263 -5.19 17.67 18.64
N ARG A 264 -4.03 17.00 18.66
CA ARG A 264 -2.80 17.52 19.30
C ARG A 264 -2.16 18.69 18.54
N CYS A 265 -2.58 18.95 17.30
CA CYS A 265 -2.12 20.08 16.50
C CYS A 265 -2.97 21.33 16.69
N ASP A 266 -4.10 21.24 17.38
CA ASP A 266 -5.04 22.35 17.57
C ASP A 266 -4.38 23.55 18.28
N GLY A 267 -4.74 24.75 17.83
CA GLY A 267 -4.30 26.03 18.42
C GLY A 267 -3.09 26.68 17.75
N ASP A 268 -2.46 26.07 16.76
CA ASP A 268 -1.42 26.71 15.94
C ASP A 268 -2.03 27.28 14.65
N THR A 269 -1.92 28.56 14.42
CA THR A 269 -2.51 29.24 13.25
C THR A 269 -1.75 28.98 11.96
N ASN A 270 -0.49 28.54 12.04
CA ASN A 270 0.37 28.27 10.90
C ASN A 270 0.51 26.79 10.57
N LEU A 271 0.03 25.90 11.47
CA LEU A 271 -0.04 24.46 11.27
C LEU A 271 -1.51 24.02 11.17
N ILE A 272 -1.98 23.79 9.95
CA ILE A 272 -3.34 23.34 9.64
C ILE A 272 -3.32 21.83 9.58
N ALA A 273 -3.86 21.17 10.61
CA ALA A 273 -3.97 19.71 10.59
C ALA A 273 -5.29 19.27 9.93
N VAL A 274 -5.20 18.38 8.96
CA VAL A 274 -6.33 17.86 8.17
C VAL A 274 -6.49 16.38 8.45
N LEU A 275 -7.62 16.00 9.03
CA LEU A 275 -7.97 14.59 9.23
C LEU A 275 -8.41 13.97 7.91
N VAL A 276 -7.71 12.92 7.47
CA VAL A 276 -8.06 12.14 6.28
C VAL A 276 -8.93 10.98 6.70
N MET A 277 -10.21 11.04 6.40
CA MET A 277 -11.20 10.06 6.80
C MET A 277 -11.50 9.08 5.66
N TYR A 278 -11.41 7.79 5.92
CA TYR A 278 -11.81 6.75 4.97
C TYR A 278 -13.07 6.02 5.46
N PRO A 279 -13.88 5.44 4.55
CA PRO A 279 -15.04 4.65 4.95
C PRO A 279 -14.61 3.46 5.81
N SER A 280 -15.41 3.12 6.82
CA SER A 280 -15.15 2.01 7.74
C SER A 280 -15.32 0.64 7.08
N GLN A 281 -16.18 0.56 6.06
CA GLN A 281 -16.47 -0.67 5.31
C GLN A 281 -16.25 -0.44 3.82
N LEU A 282 -15.99 -1.50 3.08
CA LEU A 282 -15.96 -1.50 1.62
C LEU A 282 -17.40 -1.56 1.09
N ASP A 283 -17.66 -0.85 -0.01
CA ASP A 283 -18.91 -0.95 -0.75
C ASP A 283 -19.00 -2.31 -1.47
N ALA A 284 -20.20 -2.67 -1.91
CA ALA A 284 -20.43 -3.92 -2.64
C ALA A 284 -19.81 -3.92 -4.05
N GLU A 285 -19.62 -2.73 -4.63
CA GLU A 285 -19.08 -2.52 -5.97
C GLU A 285 -18.24 -1.25 -6.03
N TYR A 286 -17.15 -1.31 -6.81
CA TYR A 286 -16.36 -0.13 -7.19
C TYR A 286 -16.15 -0.09 -8.69
N ARG A 287 -16.25 1.12 -9.27
CA ARG A 287 -15.83 1.39 -10.64
C ARG A 287 -14.55 2.22 -10.60
N THR A 288 -13.53 1.77 -11.32
CA THR A 288 -12.22 2.39 -11.26
C THR A 288 -11.50 2.25 -12.61
N PHE A 289 -10.39 2.95 -12.76
CA PHE A 289 -9.53 2.84 -13.94
C PHE A 289 -8.52 1.69 -13.79
N TRP A 290 -7.98 1.23 -14.91
CA TRP A 290 -7.01 0.14 -14.94
C TRP A 290 -5.75 0.42 -14.12
N GLU A 291 -5.31 1.68 -14.03
CA GLU A 291 -4.17 2.09 -13.24
C GLU A 291 -4.36 1.76 -11.76
N TYR A 292 -5.53 2.10 -11.21
CA TYR A 292 -5.87 1.79 -9.83
C TYR A 292 -6.13 0.30 -9.61
N THR A 293 -6.76 -0.38 -10.59
CA THR A 293 -6.90 -1.84 -10.57
C THR A 293 -5.55 -2.53 -10.56
N GLY A 294 -4.63 -2.06 -11.38
CA GLY A 294 -3.28 -2.57 -11.41
C GLY A 294 -2.53 -2.41 -10.09
N ARG A 295 -2.65 -1.24 -9.47
CA ARG A 295 -2.12 -0.99 -8.14
C ARG A 295 -2.76 -1.90 -7.09
N LEU A 296 -4.08 -2.09 -7.16
CA LEU A 296 -4.78 -3.00 -6.26
C LEU A 296 -4.21 -4.42 -6.34
N LEU A 297 -4.08 -4.97 -7.53
CA LEU A 297 -3.50 -6.30 -7.75
C LEU A 297 -2.05 -6.38 -7.27
N TYR A 298 -1.25 -5.34 -7.52
CA TYR A 298 0.12 -5.26 -7.01
C TYR A 298 0.16 -5.28 -5.48
N HIS A 299 -0.62 -4.42 -4.82
CA HIS A 299 -0.64 -4.33 -3.36
C HIS A 299 -1.13 -5.64 -2.73
N LEU A 300 -2.17 -6.25 -3.28
CA LEU A 300 -2.65 -7.56 -2.85
C LEU A 300 -1.54 -8.61 -2.97
N SER A 301 -0.84 -8.66 -4.11
CA SER A 301 0.25 -9.61 -4.32
C SER A 301 1.43 -9.40 -3.37
N VAL A 302 1.66 -8.17 -2.89
CA VAL A 302 2.64 -7.88 -1.84
C VAL A 302 2.13 -8.34 -0.47
N ILE A 303 0.90 -8.01 -0.12
CA ILE A 303 0.31 -8.29 1.19
C ILE A 303 0.13 -9.80 1.41
N TYR A 304 -0.42 -10.50 0.43
CA TYR A 304 -0.65 -11.94 0.49
C TYR A 304 0.56 -12.78 0.02
N GLY A 305 1.61 -12.12 -0.50
CA GLY A 305 2.79 -12.77 -1.08
C GLY A 305 2.53 -13.33 -2.48
N ARG A 306 1.36 -13.91 -2.71
CA ARG A 306 0.84 -14.39 -4.00
C ARG A 306 -0.66 -14.13 -4.08
N VAL A 307 -1.11 -13.74 -5.26
CA VAL A 307 -2.52 -13.65 -5.64
C VAL A 307 -2.73 -14.47 -6.90
N ASP A 308 -3.80 -15.23 -6.95
CA ASP A 308 -4.19 -16.00 -8.13
C ASP A 308 -5.40 -15.34 -8.79
N ILE A 309 -5.35 -15.23 -10.11
CA ILE A 309 -6.43 -14.69 -10.91
C ILE A 309 -6.90 -15.78 -11.86
N GLU A 310 -8.12 -16.22 -11.67
CA GLU A 310 -8.82 -17.11 -12.58
C GLU A 310 -9.57 -16.27 -13.61
N THR A 311 -9.25 -16.46 -14.89
CA THR A 311 -9.88 -15.75 -16.00
C THR A 311 -11.21 -16.38 -16.38
N GLY A 312 -12.09 -15.67 -17.06
CA GLY A 312 -13.33 -16.24 -17.62
C GLY A 312 -13.08 -17.39 -18.61
N SER A 313 -11.87 -17.52 -19.19
CA SER A 313 -11.46 -18.68 -20.01
C SER A 313 -11.00 -19.91 -19.21
N GLY A 314 -10.94 -19.80 -17.88
CA GLY A 314 -10.46 -20.87 -17.00
C GLY A 314 -8.95 -20.94 -16.83
N ASP A 315 -8.20 -19.99 -17.40
CA ASP A 315 -6.76 -19.89 -17.16
C ASP A 315 -6.49 -19.30 -15.79
N THR A 316 -5.45 -19.79 -15.09
CA THR A 316 -5.01 -19.24 -13.81
C THR A 316 -3.68 -18.54 -13.97
N VAL A 317 -3.65 -17.26 -13.58
CA VAL A 317 -2.46 -16.41 -13.56
C VAL A 317 -2.06 -16.15 -12.11
N HIS A 318 -0.78 -16.38 -11.79
CA HIS A 318 -0.24 -16.16 -10.45
C HIS A 318 0.58 -14.87 -10.41
N LEU A 319 0.23 -13.96 -9.51
CA LEU A 319 0.94 -12.70 -9.29
C LEU A 319 1.73 -12.78 -7.98
N TYR A 320 3.04 -12.54 -8.07
CA TYR A 320 3.93 -12.47 -6.92
C TYR A 320 4.40 -11.02 -6.73
N GLY A 321 4.01 -10.40 -5.64
CA GLY A 321 4.44 -9.04 -5.28
C GLY A 321 5.85 -8.99 -4.70
N VAL A 322 6.35 -10.13 -4.18
CA VAL A 322 7.67 -10.24 -3.56
C VAL A 322 8.40 -11.47 -4.10
N TRP A 323 9.63 -11.29 -4.58
CA TRP A 323 10.47 -12.36 -5.09
C TRP A 323 11.94 -12.15 -4.70
N ARG A 324 12.74 -13.19 -4.83
CA ARG A 324 14.19 -13.13 -4.54
C ARG A 324 14.89 -12.18 -5.53
N GLY A 325 15.58 -11.17 -4.99
CA GLY A 325 16.31 -10.20 -5.81
C GLY A 325 15.49 -8.97 -6.21
N LYS A 326 14.24 -8.81 -5.71
CA LYS A 326 13.46 -7.59 -5.92
C LYS A 326 14.24 -6.37 -5.44
N SER A 327 14.53 -5.44 -6.35
CA SER A 327 15.31 -4.23 -6.11
C SER A 327 14.49 -3.09 -5.52
N ALA A 328 15.15 -2.02 -5.08
CA ALA A 328 14.47 -0.80 -4.65
C ALA A 328 13.67 -0.12 -5.79
N GLN A 329 14.14 -0.29 -7.03
CA GLN A 329 13.43 0.20 -8.21
C GLN A 329 12.16 -0.60 -8.48
N ASP A 330 12.22 -1.95 -8.39
CA ASP A 330 11.02 -2.79 -8.55
C ASP A 330 9.93 -2.47 -7.52
N TRP A 331 10.31 -2.06 -6.29
CA TRP A 331 9.36 -1.59 -5.30
C TRP A 331 8.73 -0.25 -5.67
N ARG A 332 9.54 0.68 -6.18
CA ARG A 332 9.11 2.02 -6.58
C ARG A 332 8.19 1.98 -7.81
N GLU A 333 8.51 1.13 -8.77
CA GLU A 333 7.79 1.00 -10.05
C GLU A 333 6.66 -0.04 -9.97
N GLU A 334 6.39 -0.57 -8.78
CA GLU A 334 5.28 -1.51 -8.52
C GLU A 334 5.36 -2.76 -9.40
N HIS A 335 6.58 -3.24 -9.68
CA HIS A 335 6.79 -4.45 -10.45
C HIS A 335 6.33 -5.68 -9.67
N PHE A 336 5.70 -6.63 -10.37
CA PHE A 336 5.36 -7.95 -9.87
C PHE A 336 5.79 -9.02 -10.88
N LYS A 337 5.97 -10.24 -10.39
CA LYS A 337 6.30 -11.40 -11.21
C LYS A 337 5.03 -12.16 -11.56
N ILE A 338 4.87 -12.52 -12.83
CA ILE A 338 3.75 -13.30 -13.33
C ILE A 338 4.24 -14.72 -13.64
N THR A 339 3.48 -15.72 -13.22
CA THR A 339 3.59 -17.10 -13.70
C THR A 339 2.20 -17.62 -14.07
N VAL A 340 2.14 -18.67 -14.85
CA VAL A 340 0.90 -19.36 -15.22
C VAL A 340 1.09 -20.86 -14.97
N GLU A 341 0.01 -21.57 -14.80
CA GLU A 341 0.07 -23.05 -14.75
C GLU A 341 0.75 -23.61 -16.01
N PRO A 342 1.53 -24.71 -15.90
CA PRO A 342 2.21 -25.33 -17.06
C PRO A 342 1.26 -25.69 -18.20
N SER A 343 0.04 -26.08 -17.90
CA SER A 343 -1.05 -26.32 -18.87
C SER A 343 -1.44 -25.07 -19.66
N HIS A 344 -1.20 -23.88 -19.13
CA HIS A 344 -1.56 -22.58 -19.70
C HIS A 344 -0.37 -21.80 -20.28
N SER A 345 0.69 -22.52 -20.69
CA SER A 345 1.91 -21.91 -21.26
C SER A 345 1.67 -21.00 -22.48
N LYS A 346 0.56 -21.22 -23.22
CA LYS A 346 0.13 -20.34 -24.31
C LYS A 346 -0.25 -18.95 -23.81
N ALA A 347 -0.92 -18.83 -22.67
CA ALA A 347 -1.28 -17.55 -22.08
C ALA A 347 -0.03 -16.74 -21.71
N LEU A 348 1.01 -17.38 -21.16
CA LEU A 348 2.29 -16.71 -20.86
C LEU A 348 2.98 -16.17 -22.11
N LYS A 349 3.03 -16.95 -23.19
CA LYS A 349 3.61 -16.51 -24.48
C LYS A 349 2.87 -15.30 -25.06
N LEU A 350 1.54 -15.30 -24.95
CA LEU A 350 0.73 -14.16 -25.40
C LEU A 350 0.98 -12.92 -24.54
N LEU A 351 1.06 -13.05 -23.21
CA LEU A 351 1.41 -11.95 -22.31
C LEU A 351 2.80 -11.37 -22.62
N GLN A 352 3.79 -12.23 -22.85
CA GLN A 352 5.15 -11.79 -23.20
C GLN A 352 5.14 -10.99 -24.50
N ARG A 353 4.45 -11.49 -25.55
CA ARG A 353 4.30 -10.78 -26.82
C ARG A 353 3.64 -9.41 -26.64
N ASP A 354 2.57 -9.33 -25.87
CA ASP A 354 1.84 -8.08 -25.65
C ASP A 354 2.69 -7.06 -24.89
N VAL A 355 3.52 -7.50 -23.94
CA VAL A 355 4.49 -6.64 -23.24
C VAL A 355 5.55 -6.10 -24.21
N GLU A 356 6.04 -6.91 -25.15
CA GLU A 356 7.01 -6.47 -26.16
C GLU A 356 6.39 -5.45 -27.11
N ILE A 357 5.15 -5.65 -27.54
CA ILE A 357 4.42 -4.69 -28.39
C ILE A 357 4.26 -3.34 -27.68
N LEU A 358 3.84 -3.36 -26.41
CA LEU A 358 3.68 -2.13 -25.63
C LEU A 358 5.02 -1.39 -25.46
N LYS A 359 6.11 -2.11 -25.15
CA LYS A 359 7.45 -1.50 -25.05
C LYS A 359 7.91 -0.88 -26.38
N ALA A 360 7.62 -1.53 -27.50
CA ALA A 360 7.96 -1.00 -28.82
C ALA A 360 7.15 0.27 -29.15
N ALA A 361 5.87 0.31 -28.77
CA ALA A 361 5.02 1.49 -28.94
C ALA A 361 5.50 2.68 -28.09
N ASP A 362 5.90 2.44 -26.84
CA ASP A 362 6.44 3.48 -25.94
C ASP A 362 7.77 4.06 -26.46
N ASN A 363 8.63 3.23 -27.04
CA ASN A 363 9.92 3.66 -27.59
C ASN A 363 9.82 4.31 -29.00
N GLY A 364 8.73 4.11 -29.72
CA GLY A 364 8.50 4.67 -31.06
C GLY A 364 7.75 6.01 -31.08
N GLY A 365 7.32 6.52 -29.92
CA GLY A 365 6.59 7.78 -29.78
C GLY A 365 7.43 8.95 -29.27
N GLY A 366 8.77 8.85 -29.35
CA GLY A 366 9.72 9.90 -28.94
C GLY A 366 10.20 10.78 -30.12
#